data_8c95624f4a45653edee41f3d89f6a40a
#
_entry.id   8c95624f4a45653edee41f3d89f6a40a
#
_cell.length_a   1.000
_cell.length_b   1.000
_cell.length_c   1.000
_cell.angle_alpha   90.00
_cell.angle_beta   90.00
_cell.angle_gamma   90.00
#
_symmetry.space_group_name_H-M   'P 1'
#
loop_
_entity.id
_entity.type
_entity.pdbx_description
1 polymer ?
#
loop_
_entity_poly.entity_id
_entity_poly.type
_entity_poly.pdbx_seq_one_letter_code
_entity_poly.pdbx_strand_id
1 'polypeptide(L)'
;HEGFVNFNAGTLGHSMVEGRISQGVIVGDGTDIGGGASIMGTLSGGGKEQVTIGRGCLLGAEAGIGISLGDNCVVEAGLYVTAGTKVTLPNGKVVKASELSGASDILYIRDSTTGIVKARGRGNHKIELNSDLHQN
;
A
#
# COMPACT_ATOMS: atom_id res chain seq x y z
N HIS A 1 -6.53 21.01 -7.09
CA HIS A 1 -6.89 19.73 -6.52
C HIS A 1 -7.03 19.73 -5.02
N GLU A 2 -7.81 18.82 -4.54
CA GLU A 2 -8.22 18.77 -3.15
C GLU A 2 -7.33 17.88 -2.28
N GLY A 3 -6.12 17.61 -2.70
CA GLY A 3 -5.19 16.80 -1.92
C GLY A 3 -4.66 17.53 -0.70
N PHE A 4 -4.37 16.79 0.34
CA PHE A 4 -3.82 17.33 1.57
C PHE A 4 -2.53 16.56 1.92
N VAL A 5 -1.41 17.27 1.90
CA VAL A 5 -0.10 16.70 2.19
C VAL A 5 0.48 17.44 3.40
N ASN A 6 0.88 16.69 4.43
CA ASN A 6 1.50 17.27 5.61
C ASN A 6 2.83 17.95 5.26
N PHE A 7 3.21 18.92 6.08
CA PHE A 7 4.37 19.76 5.84
C PHE A 7 5.65 18.97 5.54
N ASN A 8 5.88 17.87 6.25
CA ASN A 8 7.10 17.08 6.08
C ASN A 8 6.90 15.83 5.21
N ALA A 9 5.75 15.71 4.56
CA ALA A 9 5.56 14.66 3.56
C ALA A 9 6.13 15.13 2.23
N GLY A 10 6.59 14.19 1.42
CA GLY A 10 7.17 14.50 0.12
C GLY A 10 6.66 13.60 -0.97
N THR A 11 6.47 14.19 -2.13
CA THR A 11 6.23 13.45 -3.36
C THR A 11 7.42 13.63 -4.28
N LEU A 12 7.83 12.55 -4.94
CA LEU A 12 8.95 12.57 -5.87
C LEU A 12 8.39 12.59 -7.28
N GLY A 13 8.64 13.69 -8.02
CA GLY A 13 8.17 13.83 -9.39
C GLY A 13 6.69 14.16 -9.48
N HIS A 14 6.01 13.58 -10.45
CA HIS A 14 4.61 13.85 -10.73
C HIS A 14 3.71 12.81 -10.10
N SER A 15 2.90 13.23 -9.15
CA SER A 15 1.91 12.39 -8.50
C SER A 15 0.59 13.15 -8.36
N MET A 16 -0.51 12.41 -8.49
CA MET A 16 -1.85 12.95 -8.25
C MET A 16 -2.22 12.66 -6.81
N VAL A 17 -2.43 13.68 -5.99
CA VAL A 17 -2.79 13.50 -4.59
C VAL A 17 -4.13 14.17 -4.31
N GLU A 18 -5.15 13.37 -4.11
CA GLU A 18 -6.48 13.83 -3.70
C GLU A 18 -6.84 13.32 -2.30
N GLY A 19 -5.93 12.60 -1.68
CA GLY A 19 -6.08 12.04 -0.36
C GLY A 19 -5.17 12.71 0.66
N ARG A 20 -4.89 11.97 1.71
CA ARG A 20 -4.10 12.45 2.85
C ARG A 20 -2.80 11.67 2.98
N ILE A 21 -1.69 12.39 3.02
CA ILE A 21 -0.37 11.81 3.22
C ILE A 21 0.16 12.31 4.57
N SER A 22 0.50 11.37 5.46
CA SER A 22 1.03 11.70 6.77
C SER A 22 2.44 12.26 6.67
N GLN A 23 2.83 12.97 7.72
CA GLN A 23 4.17 13.55 7.83
C GLN A 23 5.24 12.46 7.67
N GLY A 24 6.26 12.76 6.89
CA GLY A 24 7.40 11.87 6.70
C GLY A 24 7.25 10.83 5.62
N VAL A 25 6.05 10.65 5.06
CA VAL A 25 5.83 9.69 3.99
C VAL A 25 6.41 10.22 2.68
N ILE A 26 7.07 9.36 1.95
CA ILE A 26 7.60 9.67 0.62
C ILE A 26 6.78 8.88 -0.40
N VAL A 27 6.29 9.58 -1.42
CA VAL A 27 5.49 8.99 -2.49
C VAL A 27 6.24 9.12 -3.81
N GLY A 28 6.44 8.00 -4.48
CA GLY A 28 7.19 7.97 -5.73
C GLY A 28 6.44 8.57 -6.91
N ASP A 29 7.20 8.81 -7.98
CA ASP A 29 6.69 9.42 -9.20
C ASP A 29 5.59 8.57 -9.85
N GLY A 30 4.58 9.21 -10.41
CA GLY A 30 3.50 8.54 -11.12
C GLY A 30 2.48 7.83 -10.22
N THR A 31 2.55 8.04 -8.91
CA THR A 31 1.59 7.44 -7.98
C THR A 31 0.39 8.36 -7.80
N ASP A 32 -0.81 7.77 -7.86
CA ASP A 32 -2.07 8.48 -7.66
C ASP A 32 -2.68 8.12 -6.30
N ILE A 33 -2.97 9.14 -5.50
CA ILE A 33 -3.63 8.97 -4.20
C ILE A 33 -5.06 9.50 -4.37
N GLY A 34 -6.02 8.59 -4.39
CA GLY A 34 -7.42 8.94 -4.63
C GLY A 34 -8.05 9.78 -3.53
N GLY A 35 -9.19 10.38 -3.84
CA GLY A 35 -9.92 11.23 -2.91
C GLY A 35 -10.29 10.49 -1.63
N GLY A 36 -10.02 11.08 -0.46
CA GLY A 36 -10.30 10.46 0.82
C GLY A 36 -9.37 9.34 1.23
N ALA A 37 -8.42 8.94 0.37
CA ALA A 37 -7.43 7.93 0.73
C ALA A 37 -6.44 8.50 1.75
N SER A 38 -5.83 7.63 2.54
CA SER A 38 -4.88 8.06 3.57
C SER A 38 -3.69 7.11 3.67
N ILE A 39 -2.53 7.67 3.98
CA ILE A 39 -1.29 6.93 4.16
C ILE A 39 -0.74 7.26 5.54
N MET A 40 -0.53 6.23 6.36
CA MET A 40 0.05 6.39 7.68
C MET A 40 1.56 6.66 7.59
N GLY A 41 2.10 7.46 8.52
CA GLY A 41 3.52 7.83 8.52
C GLY A 41 4.45 6.69 8.89
N THR A 42 4.00 5.78 9.74
CA THR A 42 4.78 4.62 10.18
C THR A 42 3.96 3.36 10.06
N LEU A 43 4.64 2.22 10.05
CA LEU A 43 3.94 0.94 10.04
C LEU A 43 2.96 0.91 11.22
N SER A 44 1.70 0.60 10.92
CA SER A 44 0.69 0.46 11.96
C SER A 44 1.01 -0.76 12.84
N GLY A 45 0.56 -0.71 14.09
CA GLY A 45 0.83 -1.79 15.03
C GLY A 45 2.11 -1.63 15.84
N GLY A 46 2.66 -0.41 15.91
CA GLY A 46 3.80 -0.10 16.77
C GLY A 46 5.17 -0.19 16.10
N GLY A 47 5.20 -0.38 14.80
CA GLY A 47 6.46 -0.36 14.05
C GLY A 47 7.06 1.04 14.01
N LYS A 48 8.40 1.11 13.95
CA LYS A 48 9.13 2.37 13.84
C LYS A 48 9.54 2.69 12.40
N GLU A 49 9.33 1.74 11.50
CA GLU A 49 9.68 1.93 10.11
C GLU A 49 8.73 2.93 9.45
N GLN A 50 9.30 3.83 8.70
CA GLN A 50 8.54 4.82 7.95
C GLN A 50 7.86 4.16 6.75
N VAL A 51 6.61 4.53 6.51
CA VAL A 51 5.89 4.04 5.33
C VAL A 51 6.36 4.83 4.11
N THR A 52 6.70 4.10 3.05
CA THR A 52 7.05 4.68 1.76
C THR A 52 6.15 4.07 0.69
N ILE A 53 5.82 4.86 -0.30
CA ILE A 53 5.02 4.43 -1.45
C ILE A 53 5.90 4.57 -2.68
N GLY A 54 6.03 3.49 -3.43
CA GLY A 54 6.86 3.48 -4.63
C GLY A 54 6.27 4.25 -5.78
N ARG A 55 6.74 3.95 -6.98
CA ARG A 55 6.36 4.63 -8.22
C ARG A 55 5.21 3.90 -8.88
N GLY A 56 4.34 4.66 -9.55
CA GLY A 56 3.28 4.08 -10.36
C GLY A 56 2.20 3.35 -9.57
N CYS A 57 2.04 3.67 -8.29
CA CYS A 57 0.99 3.07 -7.47
C CYS A 57 -0.34 3.79 -7.66
N LEU A 58 -1.43 3.10 -7.31
CA LEU A 58 -2.76 3.68 -7.32
C LEU A 58 -3.47 3.30 -6.03
N LEU A 59 -3.80 4.29 -5.22
CA LEU A 59 -4.69 4.11 -4.07
C LEU A 59 -6.05 4.63 -4.47
N GLY A 60 -7.04 3.74 -4.53
CA GLY A 60 -8.40 4.13 -4.88
C GLY A 60 -9.00 5.06 -3.83
N ALA A 61 -10.11 5.72 -4.19
CA ALA A 61 -10.79 6.63 -3.28
C ALA A 61 -11.11 5.93 -1.95
N GLU A 62 -10.91 6.63 -0.84
CA GLU A 62 -11.18 6.15 0.51
C GLU A 62 -10.33 4.94 0.92
N ALA A 63 -9.31 4.57 0.15
CA ALA A 63 -8.37 3.52 0.57
C ALA A 63 -7.47 4.02 1.68
N GLY A 64 -6.98 3.09 2.51
CA GLY A 64 -6.03 3.44 3.58
C GLY A 64 -4.88 2.45 3.60
N ILE A 65 -3.68 2.95 3.84
CA ILE A 65 -2.48 2.13 3.86
C ILE A 65 -1.68 2.40 5.12
N GLY A 66 -1.33 1.32 5.83
CA GLY A 66 -0.44 1.36 6.99
C GLY A 66 0.79 0.47 6.80
N ILE A 67 1.12 0.14 5.56
CA ILE A 67 2.35 -0.58 5.19
C ILE A 67 3.00 0.17 4.03
N SER A 68 4.27 -0.10 3.77
CA SER A 68 4.91 0.44 2.58
C SER A 68 4.45 -0.32 1.34
N LEU A 69 4.39 0.38 0.22
CA LEU A 69 4.14 -0.23 -1.09
C LEU A 69 5.40 -0.04 -1.93
N GLY A 70 5.79 -1.10 -2.62
CA GLY A 70 6.82 -0.97 -3.64
C GLY A 70 6.25 -0.31 -4.89
N ASP A 71 6.83 -0.60 -6.05
CA ASP A 71 6.36 0.01 -7.29
C ASP A 71 5.13 -0.71 -7.83
N ASN A 72 4.29 0.04 -8.56
CA ASN A 72 3.16 -0.50 -9.33
C ASN A 72 2.13 -1.27 -8.50
N CYS A 73 1.94 -0.89 -7.25
CA CYS A 73 0.90 -1.50 -6.42
C CYS A 73 -0.42 -0.77 -6.60
N VAL A 74 -1.51 -1.51 -6.41
CA VAL A 74 -2.87 -0.96 -6.45
C VAL A 74 -3.59 -1.37 -5.17
N VAL A 75 -4.26 -0.41 -4.55
CA VAL A 75 -5.15 -0.67 -3.42
C VAL A 75 -6.56 -0.28 -3.84
N GLU A 76 -7.48 -1.24 -3.77
CA GLU A 76 -8.86 -1.03 -4.18
C GLU A 76 -9.52 0.09 -3.38
N ALA A 77 -10.42 0.83 -4.02
CA ALA A 77 -11.17 1.89 -3.35
C ALA A 77 -11.90 1.34 -2.11
N GLY A 78 -11.84 2.09 -1.03
CA GLY A 78 -12.51 1.72 0.22
C GLY A 78 -11.80 0.67 1.04
N LEU A 79 -10.70 0.12 0.58
CA LEU A 79 -9.97 -0.92 1.30
C LEU A 79 -8.93 -0.30 2.23
N TYR A 80 -8.93 -0.75 3.48
CA TYR A 80 -7.95 -0.30 4.47
C TYR A 80 -7.00 -1.46 4.80
N VAL A 81 -5.71 -1.28 4.55
CA VAL A 81 -4.70 -2.32 4.80
C VAL A 81 -3.69 -1.80 5.81
N THR A 82 -3.69 -2.39 6.99
CA THR A 82 -2.72 -2.07 8.04
C THR A 82 -1.73 -3.21 8.20
N ALA A 83 -0.68 -3.02 8.98
CA ALA A 83 0.34 -4.06 9.17
C ALA A 83 -0.25 -5.37 9.68
N GLY A 84 -1.26 -5.30 10.52
CA GLY A 84 -1.91 -6.49 11.10
C GLY A 84 -3.03 -7.08 10.25
N THR A 85 -3.40 -6.45 9.15
CA THR A 85 -4.47 -6.96 8.29
C THR A 85 -4.07 -8.33 7.74
N LYS A 86 -4.96 -9.29 7.85
CA LYS A 86 -4.75 -10.62 7.28
C LYS A 86 -5.08 -10.59 5.81
N VAL A 87 -4.15 -11.07 5.01
CA VAL A 87 -4.25 -11.03 3.55
C VAL A 87 -4.09 -12.45 3.02
N THR A 88 -5.00 -12.86 2.14
CA THR A 88 -4.94 -14.17 1.49
C THR A 88 -4.20 -14.06 0.17
N LEU A 89 -3.17 -14.87 0.02
CA LEU A 89 -2.35 -14.94 -1.19
C LEU A 89 -3.01 -15.85 -2.23
N PRO A 90 -2.55 -15.80 -3.50
CA PRO A 90 -3.15 -16.63 -4.56
C PRO A 90 -3.11 -18.13 -4.27
N ASN A 91 -2.12 -18.61 -3.50
CA ASN A 91 -2.03 -20.02 -3.14
C ASN A 91 -2.92 -20.40 -1.94
N GLY A 92 -3.71 -19.45 -1.43
CA GLY A 92 -4.59 -19.67 -0.28
C GLY A 92 -3.95 -19.44 1.07
N LYS A 93 -2.65 -19.19 1.12
CA LYS A 93 -1.95 -18.91 2.38
C LYS A 93 -2.38 -17.54 2.91
N VAL A 94 -2.61 -17.45 4.22
CA VAL A 94 -2.97 -16.20 4.88
C VAL A 94 -1.74 -15.65 5.62
N VAL A 95 -1.39 -14.41 5.33
CA VAL A 95 -0.26 -13.73 5.96
C VAL A 95 -0.71 -12.38 6.51
N LYS A 96 0.09 -11.79 7.39
CA LYS A 96 -0.14 -10.40 7.78
C LYS A 96 0.38 -9.48 6.68
N ALA A 97 -0.31 -8.37 6.45
CA ALA A 97 0.11 -7.41 5.43
C ALA A 97 1.52 -6.87 5.67
N SER A 98 1.98 -6.84 6.92
CA SER A 98 3.36 -6.44 7.22
C SER A 98 4.41 -7.29 6.48
N GLU A 99 4.09 -8.54 6.17
CA GLU A 99 5.00 -9.41 5.41
C GLU A 99 5.09 -9.02 3.94
N LEU A 100 4.18 -8.21 3.47
CA LEU A 100 4.15 -7.70 2.09
C LEU A 100 4.64 -6.26 2.00
N SER A 101 5.00 -5.65 3.14
CA SER A 101 5.42 -4.25 3.16
C SER A 101 6.65 -4.05 2.28
N GLY A 102 6.58 -3.08 1.37
CA GLY A 102 7.66 -2.78 0.43
C GLY A 102 7.68 -3.62 -0.83
N ALA A 103 6.88 -4.66 -0.92
CA ALA A 103 6.83 -5.49 -2.13
C ALA A 103 6.15 -4.74 -3.28
N SER A 104 6.61 -5.01 -4.50
CA SER A 104 6.13 -4.36 -5.71
C SER A 104 5.12 -5.22 -6.45
N ASP A 105 4.38 -4.59 -7.37
CA ASP A 105 3.51 -5.25 -8.34
C ASP A 105 2.39 -6.08 -7.68
N ILE A 106 1.81 -5.54 -6.60
CA ILE A 106 0.73 -6.22 -5.87
C ILE A 106 -0.56 -5.43 -6.01
N LEU A 107 -1.64 -6.18 -6.26
CA LEU A 107 -3.00 -5.67 -6.23
C LEU A 107 -3.66 -6.15 -4.93
N TYR A 108 -4.05 -5.19 -4.10
CA TYR A 108 -4.81 -5.46 -2.85
C TYR A 108 -6.28 -5.21 -3.10
N ILE A 109 -7.10 -6.25 -2.92
CA ILE A 109 -8.53 -6.18 -3.16
C ILE A 109 -9.29 -6.85 -2.01
N ARG A 110 -10.57 -6.55 -1.89
CA ARG A 110 -11.47 -7.23 -0.97
C ARG A 110 -12.48 -8.05 -1.77
N ASP A 111 -12.66 -9.30 -1.37
CA ASP A 111 -13.74 -10.12 -1.91
C ASP A 111 -15.07 -9.59 -1.35
N SER A 112 -15.95 -9.14 -2.24
CA SER A 112 -17.21 -8.51 -1.83
C SER A 112 -18.20 -9.47 -1.17
N THR A 113 -18.05 -10.78 -1.39
CA THR A 113 -18.95 -11.76 -0.80
C THR A 113 -18.48 -12.27 0.55
N THR A 114 -17.17 -12.36 0.78
CA THR A 114 -16.61 -12.90 2.01
C THR A 114 -15.99 -11.84 2.92
N GLY A 115 -15.64 -10.68 2.37
CA GLY A 115 -14.91 -9.64 3.09
C GLY A 115 -13.43 -9.93 3.24
N ILE A 116 -12.95 -11.02 2.68
CA ILE A 116 -11.54 -11.40 2.77
C ILE A 116 -10.68 -10.44 1.95
N VAL A 117 -9.61 -9.94 2.54
CA VAL A 117 -8.63 -9.14 1.81
C VAL A 117 -7.68 -10.09 1.09
N LYS A 118 -7.50 -9.85 -0.19
CA LYS A 118 -6.65 -10.67 -1.04
C LYS A 118 -5.54 -9.84 -1.65
N ALA A 119 -4.41 -10.46 -1.86
CA ALA A 119 -3.31 -9.88 -2.62
C ALA A 119 -3.01 -10.78 -3.80
N ARG A 120 -2.79 -10.18 -4.97
CA ARG A 120 -2.34 -10.93 -6.13
C ARG A 120 -1.31 -10.11 -6.89
N GLY A 121 -0.44 -10.79 -7.63
CA GLY A 121 0.54 -10.12 -8.46
C GLY A 121 -0.14 -9.43 -9.63
N ARG A 122 0.37 -8.27 -10.03
CA ARG A 122 -0.11 -7.58 -11.23
C ARG A 122 0.54 -8.20 -12.46
N GLY A 123 -0.27 -8.45 -13.47
CA GLY A 123 0.20 -9.09 -14.69
C GLY A 123 0.75 -10.49 -14.39
N ASN A 124 1.99 -10.74 -14.78
CA ASN A 124 2.66 -12.02 -14.58
C ASN A 124 3.59 -12.03 -13.36
N HIS A 125 3.54 -11.01 -12.51
CA HIS A 125 4.42 -10.92 -11.35
C HIS A 125 3.97 -11.88 -10.25
N LYS A 126 4.94 -12.44 -9.56
CA LYS A 126 4.69 -13.27 -8.38
C LYS A 126 4.85 -12.41 -7.12
N ILE A 127 4.10 -12.75 -6.09
CA ILE A 127 4.21 -12.09 -4.80
C ILE A 127 5.36 -12.72 -4.02
N GLU A 128 6.28 -11.87 -3.53
CA GLU A 128 7.37 -12.28 -2.67
C GLU A 128 7.15 -11.74 -1.26
N LEU A 129 7.30 -12.61 -0.27
CA LEU A 129 7.21 -12.20 1.14
C LEU A 129 8.58 -11.70 1.61
N ASN A 130 8.56 -10.81 2.60
CA ASN A 130 9.79 -10.30 3.19
C ASN A 130 10.68 -11.43 3.72
N SER A 131 10.06 -12.47 4.28
CA SER A 131 10.80 -13.64 4.77
C SER A 131 11.53 -14.37 3.64
N ASP A 132 10.92 -14.42 2.43
CA ASP A 132 11.54 -15.04 1.27
C ASP A 132 12.73 -14.23 0.77
N LEU A 133 12.62 -12.91 0.82
CA LEU A 133 13.70 -12.02 0.41
C LEU A 133 14.94 -12.14 1.30
N HIS A 134 14.75 -12.53 2.55
CA HIS A 134 15.83 -12.65 3.53
C HIS A 134 16.48 -14.04 3.57
N GLN A 135 16.01 -14.97 2.78
CA GLN A 135 16.53 -16.35 2.75
C GLN A 135 17.67 -16.55 1.75
N ASN A 136 18.07 -15.51 1.08
CA ASN A 136 19.15 -15.61 0.07
C ASN A 136 20.47 -15.06 0.60
#